data_5d81e44c60ca6fedbc61a7b22d12d00a
#
_entry.id   5d81e44c60ca6fedbc61a7b22d12d00a
#
_cell.length_a   1.000
_cell.length_b   1.000
_cell.length_c   1.000
_cell.angle_alpha   90.00
_cell.angle_beta   90.00
_cell.angle_gamma   90.00
#
_symmetry.space_group_name_H-M   'P 1'
#
loop_
_entity.id
_entity.type
_entity.pdbx_description
1 polymer ?
#
loop_
_entity_poly.entity_id
_entity_poly.type
_entity_poly.pdbx_seq_one_letter_code
_entity_poly.pdbx_strand_id
1 'polypeptide(L)'
;ISPEEMDALTRMLCMLLLFLVQLMAGRETLIAATIETNRTVALYINASRSLAKPIPETMFGVFFEEINHAGAGGLWAEMVNNRGFEAGGPNTPSNIDPWSVIGDDSFLLVSTDRSSCFERNKIALRMEVLCDLEGPNICPAGGVGVYNPGFWGMNIEQGKSYKLVLYSRSSGAVNLTLSLTDSIGLQILDATTIVSSGFTDWTKLEHTFIANETNTNSRLQLTTTGKGVIWFDQVSLMPNDTYKGHGFRNDLFDMVNNLKPAFLRFPGGCFVEGEWLRNAFRWKETIGPWEERPGHFGDVWFYWTDDGLGYFEFLQLAEDLGALPVWVFNNGISHQDEVHTSGIQPFVQEILDGIEFTKGDSNTKWGSVRAALGHPEPFDLRYVAVGNEDCNKPNYLGNYLKFYTAIREAYPEIKIISNCDASSHALDHPADLYDFHIYSNANSVSDAAQRFEGKSDSRPKAFVSEYAVTGSNAGNGTLLAGLAEAGFLIGLETNSQAIEMASYAPLLVNSNNRRWSPDAIVFNSYESYGTPSYWMQQFFIESNGALLLHSTLESNAARDVVASAIIWKDSKGDEHLKIKVVNFGSDVKLQISVSGLEVSSLQQFGGIKTELTCGNVMDENSFTTPNK
;
A
#
# COMPACT_ATOMS: atom_id res chain seq x y z
N ILE A 1 13.26 -70.48 -4.03
CA ILE A 1 12.62 -69.41 -4.78
C ILE A 1 13.71 -68.43 -5.18
N SER A 2 13.92 -68.23 -6.46
CA SER A 2 14.98 -67.30 -6.96
C SER A 2 14.63 -65.85 -6.68
N PRO A 3 15.61 -64.94 -6.62
CA PRO A 3 15.31 -63.51 -6.43
C PRO A 3 14.36 -62.92 -7.46
N GLU A 4 14.30 -63.44 -8.67
CA GLU A 4 13.36 -63.07 -9.73
C GLU A 4 11.93 -63.52 -9.45
N GLU A 5 11.74 -64.73 -8.84
CA GLU A 5 10.43 -65.21 -8.45
C GLU A 5 9.83 -64.45 -7.25
N MET A 6 10.69 -63.98 -6.35
CA MET A 6 10.29 -63.12 -5.23
C MET A 6 9.91 -61.72 -5.69
N ASP A 7 10.57 -61.16 -6.69
CA ASP A 7 10.20 -59.85 -7.28
C ASP A 7 8.89 -59.91 -8.06
N ALA A 8 8.66 -61.03 -8.79
CA ALA A 8 7.41 -61.25 -9.49
C ALA A 8 6.23 -61.44 -8.50
N LEU A 9 6.43 -62.14 -7.39
CA LEU A 9 5.39 -62.33 -6.35
C LEU A 9 5.09 -60.99 -5.64
N THR A 10 6.08 -60.16 -5.37
CA THR A 10 5.92 -58.83 -4.75
C THR A 10 5.18 -57.88 -5.66
N ARG A 11 5.48 -57.86 -6.96
CA ARG A 11 4.75 -57.05 -7.94
C ARG A 11 3.30 -57.52 -8.10
N MET A 12 3.04 -58.83 -8.07
CA MET A 12 1.69 -59.41 -8.14
C MET A 12 0.86 -59.09 -6.87
N LEU A 13 1.50 -59.10 -5.69
CA LEU A 13 0.88 -58.71 -4.43
C LEU A 13 0.56 -57.22 -4.39
N CYS A 14 1.47 -56.34 -4.88
CA CYS A 14 1.23 -54.93 -5.01
C CYS A 14 0.11 -54.57 -6.00
N MET A 15 0.05 -55.29 -7.14
CA MET A 15 -1.08 -55.12 -8.08
C MET A 15 -2.42 -55.61 -7.51
N LEU A 16 -2.42 -56.71 -6.75
CA LEU A 16 -3.65 -57.20 -6.07
C LEU A 16 -4.12 -56.22 -4.97
N LEU A 17 -3.18 -55.62 -4.22
CA LEU A 17 -3.47 -54.60 -3.22
C LEU A 17 -4.01 -53.31 -3.87
N LEU A 18 -3.42 -52.87 -4.99
CA LEU A 18 -3.90 -51.72 -5.75
C LEU A 18 -5.30 -51.98 -6.35
N PHE A 19 -5.59 -53.23 -6.82
CA PHE A 19 -6.89 -53.60 -7.34
C PHE A 19 -7.94 -53.72 -6.23
N LEU A 20 -7.58 -54.19 -5.03
CA LEU A 20 -8.47 -54.23 -3.85
C LEU A 20 -8.74 -52.82 -3.31
N VAL A 21 -7.76 -51.92 -3.33
CA VAL A 21 -7.95 -50.50 -2.97
C VAL A 21 -8.86 -49.79 -3.99
N GLN A 22 -8.72 -50.09 -5.28
CA GLN A 22 -9.62 -49.55 -6.31
C GLN A 22 -11.04 -50.18 -6.24
N LEU A 23 -11.18 -51.43 -5.83
CA LEU A 23 -12.49 -52.06 -5.62
C LEU A 23 -13.17 -51.58 -4.33
N MET A 24 -12.40 -51.18 -3.30
CA MET A 24 -12.95 -50.53 -2.10
C MET A 24 -13.27 -49.07 -2.35
N ALA A 25 -12.47 -48.36 -3.15
CA ALA A 25 -12.78 -47.01 -3.59
C ALA A 25 -13.94 -46.89 -4.58
N GLY A 26 -14.28 -48.00 -5.28
CA GLY A 26 -15.38 -48.06 -6.24
C GLY A 26 -16.74 -48.49 -5.66
N ARG A 27 -16.88 -48.63 -4.33
CA ARG A 27 -18.12 -48.99 -3.66
C ARG A 27 -18.63 -48.00 -2.63
N GLU A 28 -18.05 -46.85 -2.53
CA GLU A 28 -18.72 -45.68 -2.00
C GLU A 28 -19.28 -44.82 -3.17
N THR A 29 -20.23 -45.37 -3.93
CA THR A 29 -21.36 -44.56 -4.35
C THR A 29 -22.03 -44.16 -3.05
N LEU A 30 -21.48 -43.14 -2.41
CA LEU A 30 -22.26 -42.31 -1.54
C LEU A 30 -23.49 -41.90 -2.35
N ILE A 31 -24.63 -42.48 -2.01
CA ILE A 31 -25.84 -41.73 -2.03
C ILE A 31 -25.53 -40.55 -1.12
N ALA A 32 -25.06 -39.45 -1.70
CA ALA A 32 -25.24 -38.14 -1.13
C ALA A 32 -26.76 -37.99 -1.07
N ALA A 33 -27.37 -38.53 -0.01
CA ALA A 33 -28.57 -37.98 0.50
C ALA A 33 -28.23 -36.53 0.69
N THR A 34 -28.69 -35.67 -0.19
CA THR A 34 -28.93 -34.28 0.07
C THR A 34 -29.88 -34.27 1.25
N ILE A 35 -29.34 -34.40 2.45
CA ILE A 35 -29.99 -33.88 3.62
C ILE A 35 -29.99 -32.38 3.32
N GLU A 36 -31.08 -31.90 2.68
CA GLU A 36 -31.47 -30.51 2.80
C GLU A 36 -31.63 -30.26 4.30
N THR A 37 -30.54 -29.98 4.96
CA THR A 37 -30.59 -29.37 6.28
C THR A 37 -31.16 -27.98 6.01
N ASN A 38 -32.48 -27.85 6.18
CA ASN A 38 -33.21 -26.60 6.23
C ASN A 38 -32.70 -25.82 7.46
N ARG A 39 -31.40 -25.45 7.45
CA ARG A 39 -30.79 -24.61 8.48
C ARG A 39 -31.41 -23.21 8.33
N THR A 40 -32.29 -22.88 9.27
CA THR A 40 -32.91 -21.56 9.31
C THR A 40 -32.24 -20.76 10.43
N VAL A 41 -31.81 -19.57 10.09
CA VAL A 41 -31.27 -18.57 11.01
C VAL A 41 -32.26 -17.40 11.04
N ALA A 42 -32.68 -16.97 12.20
CA ALA A 42 -33.54 -15.80 12.35
C ALA A 42 -32.72 -14.61 12.85
N LEU A 43 -32.79 -13.51 12.11
CA LEU A 43 -32.17 -12.23 12.47
C LEU A 43 -33.29 -11.24 12.84
N TYR A 44 -33.31 -10.82 14.10
CA TYR A 44 -34.23 -9.80 14.61
C TYR A 44 -33.51 -8.47 14.73
N ILE A 45 -34.00 -7.44 14.07
CA ILE A 45 -33.44 -6.09 14.07
C ILE A 45 -34.46 -5.16 14.71
N ASN A 46 -34.04 -4.41 15.73
CA ASN A 46 -34.81 -3.32 16.29
C ASN A 46 -34.26 -1.97 15.79
N ALA A 47 -35.00 -1.35 14.87
CA ALA A 47 -34.63 -0.11 14.23
C ALA A 47 -35.06 1.15 15.03
N SER A 48 -35.53 0.98 16.27
CA SER A 48 -35.84 2.11 17.17
C SER A 48 -34.58 2.92 17.45
N ARG A 49 -34.58 4.20 17.10
CA ARG A 49 -33.41 5.10 17.28
C ARG A 49 -32.94 5.23 18.72
N SER A 50 -33.86 5.07 19.70
CA SER A 50 -33.52 5.12 21.12
C SER A 50 -32.60 4.00 21.60
N LEU A 51 -32.49 2.92 20.83
CA LEU A 51 -31.62 1.76 21.11
C LEU A 51 -30.39 1.71 20.18
N ALA A 52 -30.37 2.57 19.16
CA ALA A 52 -29.27 2.64 18.21
C ALA A 52 -28.04 3.31 18.84
N LYS A 53 -26.84 2.86 18.41
CA LYS A 53 -25.57 3.42 18.87
C LYS A 53 -24.87 4.12 17.70
N PRO A 54 -24.20 5.27 17.91
CA PRO A 54 -23.42 5.89 16.86
C PRO A 54 -22.16 5.07 16.58
N ILE A 55 -21.87 4.91 15.28
CA ILE A 55 -20.55 4.42 14.83
C ILE A 55 -19.68 5.67 14.59
N PRO A 56 -18.39 5.66 14.97
CA PRO A 56 -17.49 6.77 14.68
C PRO A 56 -17.47 7.16 13.20
N GLU A 57 -17.36 8.44 12.90
CA GLU A 57 -17.18 8.92 11.51
C GLU A 57 -15.87 8.43 10.90
N THR A 58 -14.92 8.07 11.75
CA THR A 58 -13.57 7.58 11.41
C THR A 58 -13.43 6.07 11.53
N MET A 59 -14.53 5.29 11.52
CA MET A 59 -14.48 3.85 11.84
C MET A 59 -13.64 3.06 10.85
N PHE A 60 -13.79 3.28 9.55
CA PHE A 60 -13.07 2.54 8.51
C PHE A 60 -12.29 3.47 7.60
N GLY A 61 -11.00 3.24 7.50
CA GLY A 61 -10.08 3.95 6.65
C GLY A 61 -9.10 2.99 5.99
N VAL A 62 -8.00 3.54 5.50
CA VAL A 62 -6.94 2.77 4.83
C VAL A 62 -5.60 3.01 5.50
N PHE A 63 -4.76 2.00 5.42
CA PHE A 63 -3.38 1.99 5.82
C PHE A 63 -2.49 2.05 4.59
N PHE A 64 -1.46 2.89 4.62
CA PHE A 64 -0.42 2.91 3.61
C PHE A 64 0.96 2.75 4.26
N GLU A 65 1.74 1.84 3.72
CA GLU A 65 3.15 1.63 4.03
C GLU A 65 3.93 1.46 2.73
N GLU A 66 5.17 1.96 2.67
CA GLU A 66 6.09 1.65 1.57
C GLU A 66 6.63 0.23 1.74
N ILE A 67 5.76 -0.74 1.52
CA ILE A 67 5.96 -2.19 1.47
C ILE A 67 5.47 -2.69 0.11
N ASN A 68 6.04 -3.77 -0.42
CA ASN A 68 5.56 -4.39 -1.65
C ASN A 68 5.53 -3.45 -2.86
N HIS A 69 6.38 -2.42 -2.88
CA HIS A 69 6.37 -1.34 -3.89
C HIS A 69 5.02 -0.61 -3.99
N ALA A 70 4.37 -0.38 -2.87
CA ALA A 70 3.09 0.30 -2.81
C ALA A 70 3.17 1.76 -3.31
N GLY A 71 4.25 2.47 -3.01
CA GLY A 71 4.55 3.81 -3.47
C GLY A 71 5.48 3.81 -4.67
N ALA A 72 6.77 3.53 -4.45
CA ALA A 72 7.78 3.46 -5.51
C ALA A 72 7.53 2.24 -6.41
N GLY A 73 7.12 2.49 -7.65
CA GLY A 73 6.66 1.45 -8.59
C GLY A 73 5.20 1.03 -8.41
N GLY A 74 4.43 1.84 -7.67
CA GLY A 74 3.01 1.63 -7.38
C GLY A 74 2.21 2.91 -7.54
N LEU A 75 1.64 3.41 -6.43
CA LEU A 75 0.75 4.56 -6.42
C LEU A 75 1.41 5.85 -6.92
N TRP A 76 2.71 6.05 -6.64
CA TRP A 76 3.49 7.14 -7.20
C TRP A 76 3.86 6.84 -8.65
N ALA A 77 3.48 7.73 -9.57
CA ALA A 77 3.51 7.46 -11.01
C ALA A 77 4.89 7.61 -11.65
N GLU A 78 5.98 7.77 -10.88
CA GLU A 78 7.34 7.76 -11.41
C GLU A 78 7.64 6.40 -12.06
N MET A 79 8.02 6.42 -13.33
CA MET A 79 8.27 5.21 -14.11
C MET A 79 9.74 4.78 -14.07
N VAL A 80 10.67 5.71 -13.80
CA VAL A 80 12.11 5.40 -13.69
C VAL A 80 12.42 4.90 -12.29
N ASN A 81 13.03 3.74 -12.18
CA ASN A 81 13.52 3.21 -10.93
C ASN A 81 14.98 3.65 -10.72
N ASN A 82 15.33 4.10 -9.50
CA ASN A 82 16.66 4.61 -9.17
C ASN A 82 17.07 5.80 -10.07
N ARG A 83 16.25 6.82 -10.10
CA ARG A 83 16.40 8.00 -10.99
C ARG A 83 17.66 8.82 -10.73
N GLY A 84 18.17 8.82 -9.49
CA GLY A 84 19.35 9.59 -9.05
C GLY A 84 20.61 8.73 -8.91
N PHE A 85 20.55 7.43 -9.25
CA PHE A 85 21.69 6.51 -9.11
C PHE A 85 22.20 6.37 -7.66
N GLU A 86 21.38 6.70 -6.67
CA GLU A 86 21.71 6.74 -5.24
C GLU A 86 21.41 5.41 -4.50
N ALA A 87 20.91 4.37 -5.20
CA ALA A 87 20.39 3.15 -4.57
C ALA A 87 21.37 2.38 -3.69
N GLY A 88 22.66 2.69 -3.73
CA GLY A 88 23.66 2.16 -2.80
C GLY A 88 23.79 2.98 -1.51
N GLY A 89 23.13 4.14 -1.45
CA GLY A 89 23.25 5.12 -0.36
C GLY A 89 24.58 5.88 -0.37
N PRO A 90 24.74 6.88 0.51
CA PRO A 90 25.86 7.81 0.44
C PRO A 90 27.21 7.22 0.83
N ASN A 91 27.23 6.08 1.51
CA ASN A 91 28.45 5.48 2.08
C ASN A 91 28.90 4.19 1.38
N THR A 92 28.15 3.71 0.40
CA THR A 92 28.48 2.50 -0.37
C THR A 92 28.83 2.88 -1.81
N PRO A 93 29.55 2.02 -2.58
CA PRO A 93 29.57 2.16 -4.02
C PRO A 93 28.13 2.19 -4.51
N SER A 94 27.75 3.21 -5.27
CA SER A 94 26.38 3.31 -5.76
C SER A 94 26.06 2.15 -6.69
N ASN A 95 24.86 1.63 -6.53
CA ASN A 95 24.29 0.61 -7.38
C ASN A 95 23.44 1.30 -8.44
N ILE A 96 23.68 1.01 -9.71
CA ILE A 96 22.89 1.59 -10.80
C ILE A 96 21.66 0.72 -11.14
N ASP A 97 21.48 -0.46 -10.54
CA ASP A 97 20.29 -1.28 -10.81
C ASP A 97 19.00 -0.46 -10.66
N PRO A 98 18.05 -0.62 -11.57
CA PRO A 98 18.00 -1.55 -12.71
C PRO A 98 18.54 -0.96 -14.02
N TRP A 99 19.24 0.19 -14.01
CA TRP A 99 19.89 0.72 -15.20
C TRP A 99 20.85 -0.29 -15.80
N SER A 100 20.81 -0.43 -17.11
CA SER A 100 21.60 -1.41 -17.84
C SER A 100 22.29 -0.76 -19.04
N VAL A 101 23.42 -1.30 -19.44
CA VAL A 101 24.27 -0.77 -20.51
C VAL A 101 23.76 -1.23 -21.89
N ILE A 102 23.79 -0.34 -22.88
CA ILE A 102 23.58 -0.63 -24.31
C ILE A 102 24.94 -0.51 -25.00
N GLY A 103 25.53 -1.62 -25.38
CA GLY A 103 26.89 -1.71 -25.93
C GLY A 103 27.79 -2.60 -25.07
N ASP A 104 29.06 -2.58 -25.36
CA ASP A 104 30.08 -3.32 -24.62
C ASP A 104 31.32 -2.43 -24.32
N ASP A 105 32.26 -2.94 -23.55
CA ASP A 105 33.45 -2.20 -23.06
C ASP A 105 34.37 -1.69 -24.20
N SER A 106 34.22 -2.15 -25.44
CA SER A 106 34.95 -1.61 -26.59
C SER A 106 34.37 -0.28 -27.09
N PHE A 107 33.13 0.01 -26.74
CA PHE A 107 32.42 1.21 -27.19
C PHE A 107 32.07 2.18 -26.05
N LEU A 108 31.94 1.68 -24.82
CA LEU A 108 31.36 2.43 -23.74
C LEU A 108 31.86 1.94 -22.36
N LEU A 109 32.19 2.89 -21.47
CA LEU A 109 32.44 2.63 -20.07
C LEU A 109 31.42 3.39 -19.22
N VAL A 110 30.72 2.67 -18.33
CA VAL A 110 29.72 3.25 -17.41
C VAL A 110 30.23 3.11 -15.97
N SER A 111 30.17 4.20 -15.24
CA SER A 111 30.51 4.28 -13.82
C SER A 111 29.67 5.31 -13.12
N THR A 112 29.76 5.40 -11.81
CA THR A 112 29.22 6.50 -11.02
C THR A 112 30.34 7.33 -10.42
N ASP A 113 30.08 8.61 -10.19
CA ASP A 113 30.96 9.48 -9.44
C ASP A 113 30.16 10.46 -8.55
N ARG A 114 30.87 11.28 -7.77
CA ARG A 114 30.29 12.26 -6.85
C ARG A 114 30.32 13.68 -7.40
N SER A 115 29.98 13.84 -8.66
CA SER A 115 30.06 15.11 -9.38
C SER A 115 28.69 15.74 -9.68
N SER A 116 27.61 15.27 -9.05
CA SER A 116 26.28 15.86 -9.17
C SER A 116 26.26 17.35 -8.75
N CYS A 117 25.29 18.08 -9.27
CA CYS A 117 25.03 19.48 -8.87
C CYS A 117 24.19 19.62 -7.59
N PHE A 118 23.64 18.52 -7.09
CA PHE A 118 22.76 18.53 -5.92
C PHE A 118 23.55 18.36 -4.62
N GLU A 119 23.12 19.06 -3.56
CA GLU A 119 23.80 18.97 -2.26
C GLU A 119 23.50 17.68 -1.53
N ARG A 120 22.27 17.18 -1.64
CA ARG A 120 21.79 16.01 -0.92
C ARG A 120 21.97 14.72 -1.74
N ASN A 121 21.92 14.82 -3.06
CA ASN A 121 22.14 13.76 -4.04
C ASN A 121 23.44 14.03 -4.78
N LYS A 122 24.50 13.33 -4.42
CA LYS A 122 25.85 13.62 -4.94
C LYS A 122 26.32 12.67 -6.02
N ILE A 123 25.58 11.59 -6.24
CA ILE A 123 25.93 10.56 -7.22
C ILE A 123 25.42 10.98 -8.60
N ALA A 124 26.24 10.82 -9.60
CA ALA A 124 25.87 10.96 -10.99
C ALA A 124 26.33 9.73 -11.79
N LEU A 125 25.57 9.32 -12.78
CA LEU A 125 26.02 8.32 -13.75
C LEU A 125 27.00 8.99 -14.72
N ARG A 126 28.20 8.40 -14.87
CA ARG A 126 29.23 8.81 -15.82
C ARG A 126 29.32 7.78 -16.95
N MET A 127 29.07 8.25 -18.15
CA MET A 127 29.12 7.47 -19.38
C MET A 127 30.28 7.98 -20.25
N GLU A 128 31.32 7.18 -20.44
CA GLU A 128 32.45 7.50 -21.31
C GLU A 128 32.33 6.71 -22.62
N VAL A 129 32.04 7.42 -23.69
CA VAL A 129 31.84 6.86 -25.04
C VAL A 129 33.16 6.85 -25.77
N LEU A 130 33.57 5.68 -26.24
CA LEU A 130 34.85 5.40 -26.88
C LEU A 130 34.74 5.34 -28.40
N CYS A 131 33.53 5.18 -28.93
CA CYS A 131 33.23 5.11 -30.37
C CYS A 131 32.74 6.46 -30.91
N ASP A 132 32.76 6.61 -32.25
CA ASP A 132 32.28 7.81 -32.96
C ASP A 132 31.53 7.40 -34.24
N LEU A 133 30.90 8.37 -34.91
CA LEU A 133 30.28 8.17 -36.22
C LEU A 133 31.30 7.83 -37.31
N GLU A 134 32.51 8.31 -37.21
CA GLU A 134 33.61 8.11 -38.13
C GLU A 134 34.89 7.73 -37.40
N GLY A 135 35.83 7.09 -38.08
CA GLY A 135 37.13 6.75 -37.52
C GLY A 135 37.35 5.25 -37.29
N PRO A 136 38.35 4.86 -36.48
CA PRO A 136 38.73 3.47 -36.31
C PRO A 136 37.76 2.67 -35.41
N ASN A 137 36.97 3.33 -34.57
CA ASN A 137 36.02 2.71 -33.65
C ASN A 137 34.62 3.32 -33.93
N ILE A 138 33.87 2.70 -34.86
CA ILE A 138 32.57 3.18 -35.28
C ILE A 138 31.49 2.66 -34.30
N CYS A 139 30.64 3.58 -33.80
CA CYS A 139 29.54 3.20 -32.94
C CYS A 139 28.54 2.24 -33.65
N PRO A 140 27.95 1.30 -32.91
CA PRO A 140 26.87 0.48 -33.44
C PRO A 140 25.70 1.33 -33.97
N ALA A 141 24.95 0.77 -34.92
CA ALA A 141 23.71 1.39 -35.39
C ALA A 141 22.75 1.53 -34.18
N GLY A 142 22.18 2.74 -33.98
CA GLY A 142 21.36 3.08 -32.81
C GLY A 142 22.14 3.66 -31.62
N GLY A 143 23.49 3.67 -31.71
CA GLY A 143 24.34 4.23 -30.65
C GLY A 143 24.59 3.30 -29.47
N VAL A 144 25.28 3.83 -28.48
CA VAL A 144 25.59 3.18 -27.21
C VAL A 144 25.07 4.03 -26.05
N GLY A 145 24.80 3.44 -24.90
CA GLY A 145 24.25 4.19 -23.79
C GLY A 145 23.74 3.34 -22.63
N VAL A 146 22.67 3.80 -22.02
CA VAL A 146 22.01 3.12 -20.90
C VAL A 146 20.50 3.10 -21.10
N TYR A 147 19.84 2.14 -20.46
CA TYR A 147 18.39 2.10 -20.40
C TYR A 147 17.89 1.78 -18.99
N ASN A 148 16.66 2.23 -18.72
CA ASN A 148 15.94 1.90 -17.50
C ASN A 148 14.65 1.14 -17.86
N PRO A 149 14.44 -0.08 -17.33
CA PRO A 149 13.23 -0.86 -17.57
C PRO A 149 12.06 -0.45 -16.67
N GLY A 150 12.24 0.52 -15.78
CA GLY A 150 11.27 0.90 -14.76
C GLY A 150 11.11 -0.18 -13.68
N PHE A 151 9.91 -0.24 -13.14
CA PHE A 151 9.50 -1.24 -12.15
C PHE A 151 8.85 -2.45 -12.86
N TRP A 152 9.70 -3.34 -13.45
CA TRP A 152 9.31 -4.54 -14.22
C TRP A 152 8.52 -4.23 -15.50
N GLY A 153 8.98 -3.23 -16.25
CA GLY A 153 8.38 -2.72 -17.47
C GLY A 153 7.62 -1.41 -17.25
N MET A 154 7.69 -0.54 -18.25
CA MET A 154 6.94 0.71 -18.29
C MET A 154 5.70 0.52 -19.16
N ASN A 155 4.52 0.92 -18.67
CA ASN A 155 3.29 0.95 -19.46
C ASN A 155 3.25 2.22 -20.30
N ILE A 156 3.44 2.09 -21.59
CA ILE A 156 3.35 3.18 -22.55
C ILE A 156 2.12 2.97 -23.42
N GLU A 157 1.20 3.94 -23.43
CA GLU A 157 -0.08 3.85 -24.12
C GLU A 157 -0.15 4.84 -25.28
N GLN A 158 -0.60 4.37 -26.43
CA GLN A 158 -0.75 5.18 -27.65
C GLN A 158 -1.55 6.45 -27.39
N GLY A 159 -1.01 7.59 -27.83
CA GLY A 159 -1.64 8.89 -27.71
C GLY A 159 -1.48 9.57 -26.34
N LYS A 160 -1.01 8.86 -25.31
CA LYS A 160 -0.67 9.48 -24.03
C LYS A 160 0.69 10.18 -24.10
N SER A 161 0.86 11.18 -23.26
CA SER A 161 2.09 11.96 -23.15
C SER A 161 2.81 11.69 -21.85
N TYR A 162 4.16 11.65 -21.92
CA TYR A 162 5.05 11.34 -20.82
C TYR A 162 6.12 12.41 -20.72
N LYS A 163 6.23 13.03 -19.55
CA LYS A 163 7.24 14.07 -19.30
C LYS A 163 8.53 13.42 -18.81
N LEU A 164 9.59 13.57 -19.60
CA LEU A 164 10.96 13.26 -19.21
C LEU A 164 11.64 14.53 -18.66
N VAL A 165 12.28 14.40 -17.53
CA VAL A 165 13.16 15.40 -16.93
C VAL A 165 14.48 14.73 -16.57
N LEU A 166 15.61 15.31 -16.94
CA LEU A 166 16.91 14.82 -16.53
C LEU A 166 17.91 15.98 -16.43
N TYR A 167 18.93 15.78 -15.65
CA TYR A 167 20.08 16.68 -15.59
C TYR A 167 21.25 16.03 -16.32
N SER A 168 21.94 16.82 -17.17
CA SER A 168 23.06 16.31 -17.95
C SER A 168 24.20 17.32 -17.99
N ARG A 169 25.42 16.80 -18.03
CA ARG A 169 26.67 17.53 -18.30
C ARG A 169 27.51 16.75 -19.29
N SER A 170 28.33 17.42 -20.10
CA SER A 170 29.19 16.74 -21.05
C SER A 170 30.57 17.40 -21.17
N SER A 171 31.57 16.63 -21.54
CA SER A 171 32.95 17.12 -21.80
C SER A 171 33.14 17.73 -23.19
N GLY A 172 32.13 17.69 -24.06
CA GLY A 172 32.19 18.17 -25.43
C GLY A 172 30.83 18.10 -26.12
N ALA A 173 30.83 18.20 -27.45
CA ALA A 173 29.60 18.10 -28.22
C ALA A 173 28.87 16.78 -27.99
N VAL A 174 27.55 16.82 -28.00
CA VAL A 174 26.69 15.67 -27.79
C VAL A 174 25.63 15.55 -28.88
N ASN A 175 25.25 14.33 -29.20
CA ASN A 175 24.07 13.96 -29.97
C ASN A 175 23.28 12.91 -29.16
N LEU A 176 22.68 13.34 -28.05
CA LEU A 176 21.96 12.48 -27.13
C LEU A 176 20.58 12.13 -27.67
N THR A 177 20.32 10.85 -27.92
CA THR A 177 19.00 10.33 -28.29
C THR A 177 18.30 9.81 -27.04
N LEU A 178 17.11 10.35 -26.81
CA LEU A 178 16.17 9.97 -25.74
C LEU A 178 15.03 9.20 -26.42
N SER A 179 14.74 7.97 -26.00
CA SER A 179 13.70 7.17 -26.63
C SER A 179 12.92 6.30 -25.65
N LEU A 180 11.63 6.13 -25.94
CA LEU A 180 10.78 5.10 -25.37
C LEU A 180 10.73 3.94 -26.36
N THR A 181 11.04 2.74 -25.91
CA THR A 181 11.09 1.55 -26.76
C THR A 181 10.42 0.37 -26.07
N ASP A 182 10.20 -0.70 -26.81
CA ASP A 182 9.88 -2.00 -26.24
C ASP A 182 11.02 -2.50 -25.32
N SER A 183 10.79 -3.59 -24.60
CA SER A 183 11.75 -4.13 -23.61
C SER A 183 13.10 -4.56 -24.21
N ILE A 184 13.17 -4.86 -25.51
CA ILE A 184 14.38 -5.26 -26.22
C ILE A 184 15.02 -4.12 -27.03
N GLY A 185 14.35 -2.97 -27.13
CA GLY A 185 14.87 -1.76 -27.79
C GLY A 185 14.77 -1.75 -29.32
N LEU A 186 13.93 -2.57 -29.91
CA LEU A 186 13.75 -2.65 -31.36
C LEU A 186 12.59 -1.81 -31.86
N GLN A 187 11.47 -1.79 -31.13
CA GLN A 187 10.30 -0.98 -31.48
C GLN A 187 10.42 0.39 -30.80
N ILE A 188 10.46 1.45 -31.56
CA ILE A 188 10.52 2.82 -31.06
C ILE A 188 9.08 3.34 -30.93
N LEU A 189 8.67 3.68 -29.70
CA LEU A 189 7.35 4.23 -29.39
C LEU A 189 7.33 5.76 -29.51
N ASP A 190 8.43 6.41 -29.18
CA ASP A 190 8.73 7.80 -29.48
C ASP A 190 10.22 8.07 -29.24
N ALA A 191 10.81 9.04 -29.93
CA ALA A 191 12.21 9.41 -29.76
C ALA A 191 12.47 10.86 -30.15
N THR A 192 13.47 11.45 -29.50
CA THR A 192 14.03 12.75 -29.86
C THR A 192 15.55 12.71 -29.74
N THR A 193 16.23 13.57 -30.51
CA THR A 193 17.70 13.70 -30.42
C THR A 193 18.07 15.16 -30.10
N ILE A 194 18.81 15.33 -29.04
CA ILE A 194 19.35 16.62 -28.60
C ILE A 194 20.76 16.74 -29.15
N VAL A 195 20.98 17.73 -30.02
CA VAL A 195 22.30 18.06 -30.55
C VAL A 195 22.77 19.37 -29.95
N SER A 196 23.93 19.36 -29.31
CA SER A 196 24.52 20.54 -28.67
C SER A 196 26.04 20.57 -28.86
N SER A 197 26.64 21.77 -28.83
CA SER A 197 28.10 21.94 -28.77
C SER A 197 28.71 21.44 -27.45
N GLY A 198 27.86 21.04 -26.49
CA GLY A 198 28.21 20.52 -25.16
C GLY A 198 27.47 21.23 -24.04
N PHE A 199 27.34 20.51 -22.93
CA PHE A 199 26.82 21.02 -21.66
C PHE A 199 27.98 21.11 -20.66
N THR A 200 28.70 22.21 -20.63
CA THR A 200 29.87 22.40 -19.73
C THR A 200 29.48 22.40 -18.26
N ASP A 201 28.29 22.92 -17.98
CA ASP A 201 27.66 22.89 -16.66
C ASP A 201 26.44 21.97 -16.65
N TRP A 202 26.04 21.54 -15.46
CA TRP A 202 24.82 20.77 -15.29
C TRP A 202 23.60 21.51 -15.85
N THR A 203 22.94 20.90 -16.80
CA THR A 203 21.83 21.48 -17.54
C THR A 203 20.59 20.61 -17.36
N LYS A 204 19.48 21.22 -16.91
CA LYS A 204 18.19 20.57 -16.88
C LYS A 204 17.64 20.43 -18.30
N LEU A 205 17.35 19.21 -18.71
CA LEU A 205 16.73 18.88 -19.99
C LEU A 205 15.31 18.40 -19.73
N GLU A 206 14.37 18.88 -20.51
CA GLU A 206 12.97 18.44 -20.45
C GLU A 206 12.49 18.06 -21.85
N HIS A 207 11.75 16.98 -21.93
CA HIS A 207 11.09 16.54 -23.17
C HIS A 207 9.75 15.91 -22.85
N THR A 208 8.78 16.06 -23.75
CA THR A 208 7.49 15.36 -23.65
C THR A 208 7.37 14.40 -24.82
N PHE A 209 7.39 13.13 -24.50
CA PHE A 209 7.06 12.07 -25.47
C PHE A 209 5.56 11.99 -25.70
N ILE A 210 5.16 11.67 -26.94
CA ILE A 210 3.78 11.31 -27.30
C ILE A 210 3.83 9.94 -27.97
N ALA A 211 3.40 8.92 -27.25
CA ALA A 211 3.51 7.54 -27.70
C ALA A 211 2.71 7.29 -28.99
N ASN A 212 3.34 6.72 -29.98
CA ASN A 212 2.72 6.38 -31.28
C ASN A 212 2.06 4.98 -31.28
N GLU A 213 2.41 4.12 -30.32
CA GLU A 213 1.86 2.77 -30.11
C GLU A 213 1.78 2.44 -28.62
N THR A 214 1.00 1.40 -28.28
CA THR A 214 0.89 0.87 -26.93
C THR A 214 1.84 -0.30 -26.72
N ASN A 215 2.60 -0.26 -25.63
CA ASN A 215 3.42 -1.38 -25.16
C ASN A 215 3.49 -1.37 -23.62
N THR A 216 3.06 -2.46 -22.99
CA THR A 216 2.98 -2.58 -21.53
C THR A 216 4.30 -3.00 -20.88
N ASN A 217 5.33 -3.29 -21.68
CA ASN A 217 6.65 -3.69 -21.22
C ASN A 217 7.73 -2.89 -21.95
N SER A 218 7.71 -1.58 -21.74
CA SER A 218 8.63 -0.64 -22.37
C SER A 218 9.78 -0.26 -21.47
N ARG A 219 10.75 0.47 -22.04
CA ARG A 219 11.90 1.04 -21.32
C ARG A 219 12.28 2.42 -21.86
N LEU A 220 12.90 3.22 -21.01
CA LEU A 220 13.55 4.48 -21.38
C LEU A 220 15.00 4.20 -21.80
N GLN A 221 15.46 4.75 -22.91
CA GLN A 221 16.84 4.67 -23.37
C GLN A 221 17.46 6.06 -23.52
N LEU A 222 18.73 6.17 -23.12
CA LEU A 222 19.60 7.33 -23.30
C LEU A 222 20.81 6.86 -24.12
N THR A 223 20.89 7.19 -25.42
CA THR A 223 21.95 6.71 -26.31
C THR A 223 22.63 7.84 -27.05
N THR A 224 23.87 7.60 -27.50
CA THR A 224 24.65 8.52 -28.31
C THR A 224 25.54 7.78 -29.30
N THR A 225 25.94 8.46 -30.37
CA THR A 225 26.94 7.99 -31.36
C THR A 225 28.19 8.88 -31.37
N GLY A 226 28.29 9.84 -30.43
CA GLY A 226 29.42 10.79 -30.35
C GLY A 226 30.37 10.43 -29.23
N LYS A 227 31.67 10.40 -29.56
CA LYS A 227 32.75 10.17 -28.60
C LYS A 227 32.83 11.29 -27.55
N GLY A 228 32.98 10.92 -26.27
CA GLY A 228 33.11 11.87 -25.18
C GLY A 228 32.61 11.35 -23.85
N VAL A 229 32.51 12.24 -22.86
CA VAL A 229 31.96 11.88 -21.54
C VAL A 229 30.67 12.65 -21.33
N ILE A 230 29.63 11.93 -20.94
CA ILE A 230 28.32 12.49 -20.58
C ILE A 230 28.00 12.02 -19.16
N TRP A 231 27.48 12.93 -18.34
CA TRP A 231 26.96 12.62 -17.01
C TRP A 231 25.45 12.81 -17.02
N PHE A 232 24.76 11.93 -16.31
CA PHE A 232 23.33 12.00 -16.08
C PHE A 232 23.03 11.95 -14.58
N ASP A 233 21.97 12.66 -14.19
CA ASP A 233 21.45 12.62 -12.84
C ASP A 233 19.94 12.93 -12.84
N GLN A 234 19.23 12.48 -11.81
CA GLN A 234 17.82 12.74 -11.53
C GLN A 234 16.93 12.57 -12.77
N VAL A 235 17.06 11.41 -13.41
CA VAL A 235 16.27 11.05 -14.61
C VAL A 235 14.87 10.61 -14.18
N SER A 236 13.86 11.40 -14.51
CA SER A 236 12.45 11.15 -14.17
C SER A 236 11.60 11.02 -15.43
N LEU A 237 10.70 10.06 -15.48
CA LEU A 237 9.71 9.89 -16.52
C LEU A 237 8.34 9.66 -15.89
N MET A 238 7.43 10.61 -16.05
CA MET A 238 6.09 10.52 -15.49
C MET A 238 5.01 10.73 -16.56
N PRO A 239 3.88 10.00 -16.52
CA PRO A 239 2.72 10.33 -17.35
C PRO A 239 2.19 11.72 -16.97
N ASN A 240 1.72 12.49 -17.97
CA ASN A 240 1.13 13.81 -17.71
C ASN A 240 -0.29 13.71 -17.14
N ASP A 241 -0.94 12.56 -17.26
CA ASP A 241 -2.32 12.32 -16.83
C ASP A 241 -2.42 11.68 -15.43
N THR A 242 -1.56 12.08 -14.49
CA THR A 242 -1.69 11.68 -13.08
C THR A 242 -2.93 12.29 -12.43
N TYR A 243 -3.44 11.67 -11.37
CA TYR A 243 -4.64 12.16 -10.68
C TYR A 243 -4.48 13.64 -10.28
N LYS A 244 -5.35 14.50 -10.80
CA LYS A 244 -5.29 15.97 -10.66
C LYS A 244 -3.92 16.61 -10.93
N GLY A 245 -2.97 15.90 -11.52
CA GLY A 245 -1.59 16.34 -11.69
C GLY A 245 -0.72 16.19 -10.42
N HIS A 246 -1.19 15.50 -9.39
CA HIS A 246 -0.51 15.34 -8.10
C HIS A 246 0.46 14.15 -8.06
N GLY A 247 0.69 13.49 -9.18
CA GLY A 247 1.69 12.43 -9.30
C GLY A 247 1.19 11.02 -8.97
N PHE A 248 -0.09 10.81 -8.70
CA PHE A 248 -0.66 9.49 -8.40
C PHE A 248 -1.16 8.79 -9.67
N ARG A 249 -0.91 7.49 -9.78
CA ARG A 249 -1.49 6.62 -10.82
C ARG A 249 -3.01 6.60 -10.67
N ASN A 250 -3.72 6.96 -11.74
CA ASN A 250 -5.20 7.05 -11.72
C ASN A 250 -5.87 5.73 -11.36
N ASP A 251 -5.41 4.60 -11.94
CA ASP A 251 -5.99 3.27 -11.71
C ASP A 251 -5.89 2.85 -10.23
N LEU A 252 -4.74 3.07 -9.61
CA LEU A 252 -4.52 2.71 -8.19
C LEU A 252 -5.21 3.70 -7.25
N PHE A 253 -5.19 5.00 -7.59
CA PHE A 253 -5.93 6.00 -6.83
C PHE A 253 -7.43 5.68 -6.82
N ASP A 254 -8.02 5.34 -7.97
CA ASP A 254 -9.43 5.00 -8.10
C ASP A 254 -9.79 3.76 -7.26
N MET A 255 -8.94 2.74 -7.23
CA MET A 255 -9.17 1.58 -6.38
C MET A 255 -9.19 1.94 -4.89
N VAL A 256 -8.25 2.77 -4.42
CA VAL A 256 -8.22 3.23 -3.03
C VAL A 256 -9.42 4.13 -2.74
N ASN A 257 -9.75 5.07 -3.63
CA ASN A 257 -10.88 5.99 -3.51
C ASN A 257 -12.24 5.28 -3.48
N ASN A 258 -12.37 4.14 -4.17
CA ASN A 258 -13.58 3.31 -4.14
C ASN A 258 -13.84 2.66 -2.77
N LEU A 259 -12.85 2.60 -1.88
CA LEU A 259 -13.04 2.21 -0.48
C LEU A 259 -13.60 3.36 0.37
N LYS A 260 -13.66 4.60 -0.16
CA LYS A 260 -14.13 5.82 0.55
C LYS A 260 -13.59 5.93 1.96
N PRO A 261 -12.27 5.92 2.13
CA PRO A 261 -11.66 5.87 3.44
C PRO A 261 -11.96 7.13 4.26
N ALA A 262 -12.32 6.96 5.53
CA ALA A 262 -12.50 8.09 6.43
C ALA A 262 -11.16 8.68 6.90
N PHE A 263 -10.10 7.89 6.84
CA PHE A 263 -8.74 8.31 7.17
C PHE A 263 -7.70 7.56 6.32
N LEU A 264 -6.50 8.13 6.22
CA LEU A 264 -5.30 7.52 5.67
C LEU A 264 -4.24 7.47 6.77
N ARG A 265 -3.86 6.28 7.26
CA ARG A 265 -2.71 6.07 8.15
C ARG A 265 -1.46 5.91 7.29
N PHE A 266 -0.47 6.78 7.49
CA PHE A 266 0.76 6.83 6.68
C PHE A 266 1.98 7.36 7.48
N PRO A 267 3.19 7.17 7.00
CA PRO A 267 3.66 6.29 5.94
C PRO A 267 3.78 4.83 6.36
N GLY A 268 3.08 4.46 7.40
CA GLY A 268 2.78 3.11 7.75
C GLY A 268 3.60 2.49 8.86
N GLY A 269 3.76 1.18 8.78
CA GLY A 269 4.30 0.27 9.76
C GLY A 269 5.82 0.30 9.93
N CYS A 270 6.49 -0.84 9.70
CA CYS A 270 7.93 -0.99 9.89
C CYS A 270 8.79 -0.06 9.03
N PHE A 271 8.25 0.47 7.95
CA PHE A 271 8.91 1.50 7.12
C PHE A 271 9.25 2.78 7.93
N VAL A 272 8.40 3.13 8.91
CA VAL A 272 8.66 4.28 9.80
C VAL A 272 9.87 4.03 10.70
N GLU A 273 10.03 2.78 11.18
CA GLU A 273 11.06 2.39 12.14
C GLU A 273 12.41 2.18 11.46
N GLY A 274 12.42 1.46 10.34
CA GLY A 274 13.59 0.89 9.74
C GLY A 274 14.19 -0.26 10.57
N GLU A 275 15.03 -1.09 9.96
CA GLU A 275 15.87 -2.03 10.71
C GLU A 275 16.87 -1.27 11.58
N TRP A 276 17.42 -0.16 11.03
CA TRP A 276 18.31 0.78 11.72
C TRP A 276 17.80 2.21 11.58
N LEU A 277 17.92 3.03 12.64
CA LEU A 277 17.45 4.43 12.67
C LEU A 277 17.99 5.30 11.52
N ARG A 278 19.15 5.00 10.97
CA ARG A 278 19.70 5.69 9.79
C ARG A 278 18.87 5.50 8.52
N ASN A 279 18.04 4.45 8.48
CA ASN A 279 17.16 4.12 7.36
C ASN A 279 15.67 4.29 7.73
N ALA A 280 15.37 4.88 8.89
CA ALA A 280 14.01 5.23 9.29
C ALA A 280 13.48 6.37 8.44
N PHE A 281 12.17 6.41 8.21
CA PHE A 281 11.53 7.50 7.49
C PHE A 281 11.69 8.84 8.22
N ARG A 282 12.25 9.85 7.55
CA ARG A 282 12.47 11.19 8.06
C ARG A 282 11.76 12.21 7.15
N TRP A 283 10.62 12.72 7.58
CA TRP A 283 9.75 13.56 6.74
C TRP A 283 10.46 14.76 6.09
N LYS A 284 11.43 15.40 6.79
CA LYS A 284 12.21 16.52 6.25
C LYS A 284 13.05 16.14 5.03
N GLU A 285 13.38 14.88 4.89
CA GLU A 285 14.15 14.37 3.76
C GLU A 285 13.28 14.11 2.54
N THR A 286 11.96 14.05 2.73
CA THR A 286 10.98 13.69 1.72
C THR A 286 10.15 14.88 1.20
N ILE A 287 10.49 16.11 1.56
CA ILE A 287 9.85 17.34 1.08
C ILE A 287 10.81 18.21 0.26
N GLY A 288 10.25 19.12 -0.54
CA GLY A 288 11.00 19.97 -1.46
C GLY A 288 11.07 19.39 -2.87
N PRO A 289 11.91 19.96 -3.75
CA PRO A 289 12.11 19.45 -5.11
C PRO A 289 12.57 17.99 -5.09
N TRP A 290 12.02 17.16 -5.97
CA TRP A 290 12.30 15.70 -5.97
C TRP A 290 13.77 15.39 -6.20
N GLU A 291 14.44 16.18 -7.04
CA GLU A 291 15.86 16.07 -7.35
C GLU A 291 16.77 16.37 -6.15
N GLU A 292 16.25 17.00 -5.10
CA GLU A 292 16.96 17.28 -3.85
C GLU A 292 16.66 16.28 -2.74
N ARG A 293 15.72 15.35 -2.94
CA ARG A 293 15.38 14.32 -1.94
C ARG A 293 16.42 13.22 -1.97
N PRO A 294 17.08 12.90 -0.83
CA PRO A 294 18.18 11.93 -0.82
C PRO A 294 17.74 10.51 -1.11
N GLY A 295 16.45 10.20 -0.92
CA GLY A 295 16.00 8.83 -0.89
C GLY A 295 16.58 8.03 0.27
N HIS A 296 16.17 6.80 0.44
CA HIS A 296 16.77 5.90 1.42
C HIS A 296 16.53 4.42 1.06
N PHE A 297 17.33 3.55 1.67
CA PHE A 297 17.13 2.12 1.58
C PHE A 297 16.14 1.67 2.64
N GLY A 298 14.97 1.20 2.21
CA GLY A 298 13.99 0.54 3.09
C GLY A 298 14.54 -0.81 3.53
N ASP A 299 15.34 -0.84 4.61
CA ASP A 299 16.10 -2.01 5.05
C ASP A 299 15.23 -3.11 5.68
N VAL A 300 13.99 -2.80 6.03
CA VAL A 300 12.99 -3.80 6.44
C VAL A 300 12.44 -4.54 5.22
N TRP A 301 12.18 -3.83 4.11
CA TRP A 301 11.57 -4.40 2.90
C TRP A 301 12.55 -4.63 1.75
N PHE A 302 13.83 -4.27 1.94
CA PHE A 302 14.96 -4.56 1.06
C PHE A 302 14.87 -3.98 -0.35
N TYR A 303 14.41 -2.74 -0.49
CA TYR A 303 14.50 -1.99 -1.73
C TYR A 303 14.70 -0.49 -1.49
N TRP A 304 15.18 0.19 -2.53
CA TRP A 304 15.43 1.62 -2.53
C TRP A 304 14.15 2.39 -2.87
N THR A 305 13.93 3.51 -2.20
CA THR A 305 12.94 4.53 -2.58
C THR A 305 13.61 5.89 -2.79
N ASP A 306 13.25 6.57 -3.88
CA ASP A 306 13.68 7.95 -4.16
C ASP A 306 12.85 8.99 -3.38
N ASP A 307 11.97 8.56 -2.48
CA ASP A 307 11.05 9.39 -1.69
C ASP A 307 10.21 10.38 -2.53
N GLY A 308 9.85 9.96 -3.75
CA GLY A 308 8.93 10.74 -4.60
C GLY A 308 7.57 10.89 -3.95
N LEU A 309 7.04 9.82 -3.36
CA LEU A 309 5.88 9.84 -2.46
C LEU A 309 6.37 10.19 -1.06
N GLY A 310 6.48 11.47 -0.76
CA GLY A 310 6.97 11.98 0.51
C GLY A 310 5.85 12.50 1.42
N TYR A 311 6.22 13.17 2.49
CA TYR A 311 5.28 13.66 3.51
C TYR A 311 4.22 14.61 2.92
N PHE A 312 4.62 15.52 2.03
CA PHE A 312 3.69 16.42 1.36
C PHE A 312 2.71 15.66 0.48
N GLU A 313 3.20 14.71 -0.30
CA GLU A 313 2.36 13.92 -1.22
C GLU A 313 1.40 12.99 -0.46
N PHE A 314 1.77 12.46 0.71
CA PHE A 314 0.84 11.72 1.56
C PHE A 314 -0.30 12.58 2.10
N LEU A 315 -0.01 13.82 2.50
CA LEU A 315 -1.03 14.77 2.94
C LEU A 315 -1.97 15.14 1.79
N GLN A 316 -1.42 15.38 0.60
CA GLN A 316 -2.18 15.63 -0.62
C GLN A 316 -3.04 14.41 -1.01
N LEU A 317 -2.51 13.19 -0.88
CA LEU A 317 -3.27 11.97 -1.11
C LEU A 317 -4.47 11.85 -0.17
N ALA A 318 -4.25 12.13 1.12
CA ALA A 318 -5.34 12.11 2.10
C ALA A 318 -6.45 13.11 1.73
N GLU A 319 -6.07 14.35 1.38
CA GLU A 319 -7.02 15.38 0.95
C GLU A 319 -7.76 14.99 -0.33
N ASP A 320 -7.06 14.43 -1.33
CA ASP A 320 -7.66 13.98 -2.59
C ASP A 320 -8.65 12.83 -2.40
N LEU A 321 -8.41 11.95 -1.44
CA LEU A 321 -9.32 10.88 -1.03
C LEU A 321 -10.50 11.38 -0.16
N GLY A 322 -10.46 12.64 0.30
CA GLY A 322 -11.41 13.15 1.30
C GLY A 322 -11.25 12.49 2.68
N ALA A 323 -10.07 11.96 2.96
CA ALA A 323 -9.72 11.23 4.17
C ALA A 323 -8.93 12.10 5.15
N LEU A 324 -9.08 11.85 6.45
CA LEU A 324 -8.24 12.51 7.47
C LEU A 324 -6.83 11.89 7.45
N PRO A 325 -5.76 12.68 7.41
CA PRO A 325 -4.42 12.16 7.59
C PRO A 325 -4.20 11.69 9.04
N VAL A 326 -3.68 10.48 9.21
CA VAL A 326 -3.18 9.94 10.48
C VAL A 326 -1.68 9.69 10.30
N TRP A 327 -0.88 10.62 10.79
CA TRP A 327 0.55 10.56 10.62
C TRP A 327 1.23 9.70 11.68
N VAL A 328 1.91 8.63 11.24
CA VAL A 328 2.78 7.80 12.08
C VAL A 328 4.21 8.32 11.95
N PHE A 329 4.88 8.58 13.05
CA PHE A 329 6.25 9.09 13.03
C PHE A 329 7.21 8.29 13.91
N ASN A 330 8.48 8.28 13.52
CA ASN A 330 9.53 7.62 14.28
C ASN A 330 9.78 8.33 15.63
N ASN A 331 9.76 7.56 16.71
CA ASN A 331 9.94 8.03 18.09
C ASN A 331 11.39 7.84 18.62
N GLY A 332 12.36 7.72 17.71
CA GLY A 332 13.75 7.44 18.03
C GLY A 332 14.05 5.96 18.30
N ILE A 333 13.20 5.08 17.77
CA ILE A 333 13.33 3.63 17.90
C ILE A 333 13.27 2.99 16.53
N SER A 334 14.12 1.98 16.31
CA SER A 334 14.10 1.08 15.17
C SER A 334 14.09 -0.37 15.63
N HIS A 335 14.10 -1.33 14.70
CA HIS A 335 14.18 -2.73 15.10
C HIS A 335 15.46 -3.05 15.89
N GLN A 336 16.61 -2.45 15.55
CA GLN A 336 17.92 -2.80 16.12
C GLN A 336 18.52 -1.74 17.03
N ASP A 337 18.16 -0.48 16.90
CA ASP A 337 18.75 0.59 17.72
C ASP A 337 17.72 1.60 18.23
N GLU A 338 18.06 2.28 19.32
CA GLU A 338 17.19 3.19 20.04
C GLU A 338 17.95 4.44 20.49
N VAL A 339 17.29 5.59 20.44
CA VAL A 339 17.76 6.80 21.10
C VAL A 339 17.34 6.77 22.56
N HIS A 340 18.31 6.90 23.47
CA HIS A 340 18.01 7.03 24.89
C HIS A 340 17.17 8.29 25.15
N THR A 341 16.20 8.22 26.07
CA THR A 341 15.24 9.29 26.35
C THR A 341 15.90 10.66 26.63
N SER A 342 17.08 10.68 27.22
CA SER A 342 17.81 11.95 27.45
C SER A 342 18.30 12.63 26.16
N GLY A 343 18.40 11.88 25.06
CA GLY A 343 18.83 12.35 23.73
C GLY A 343 17.70 12.58 22.74
N ILE A 344 16.44 12.35 23.11
CA ILE A 344 15.31 12.34 22.17
C ILE A 344 14.86 13.72 21.67
N GLN A 345 15.28 14.80 22.33
CA GLN A 345 14.79 16.15 22.05
C GLN A 345 14.88 16.59 20.56
N PRO A 346 15.94 16.27 19.80
CA PRO A 346 15.96 16.59 18.38
C PRO A 346 14.84 15.93 17.57
N PHE A 347 14.46 14.69 17.92
CA PHE A 347 13.33 13.99 17.29
C PHE A 347 12.00 14.66 17.66
N VAL A 348 11.82 15.04 18.93
CA VAL A 348 10.63 15.78 19.37
C VAL A 348 10.46 17.08 18.60
N GLN A 349 11.55 17.86 18.41
CA GLN A 349 11.50 19.10 17.65
C GLN A 349 11.16 18.83 16.18
N GLU A 350 11.69 17.76 15.60
CA GLU A 350 11.38 17.39 14.22
C GLU A 350 9.88 17.11 14.03
N ILE A 351 9.23 16.47 15.00
CA ILE A 351 7.80 16.19 14.91
C ILE A 351 6.97 17.46 15.09
N LEU A 352 7.33 18.35 16.01
CA LEU A 352 6.69 19.66 16.14
C LEU A 352 6.82 20.49 14.83
N ASP A 353 7.98 20.44 14.19
CA ASP A 353 8.21 21.06 12.86
C ASP A 353 7.29 20.44 11.79
N GLY A 354 7.06 19.11 11.82
CA GLY A 354 6.17 18.42 10.88
C GLY A 354 4.69 18.75 11.09
N ILE A 355 4.28 18.91 12.36
CA ILE A 355 2.92 19.38 12.67
C ILE A 355 2.75 20.83 12.21
N GLU A 356 3.77 21.70 12.42
CA GLU A 356 3.73 23.07 11.90
C GLU A 356 3.71 23.11 10.36
N PHE A 357 4.47 22.24 9.69
CA PHE A 357 4.41 22.12 8.23
C PHE A 357 2.96 21.81 7.78
N THR A 358 2.27 20.94 8.49
CA THR A 358 0.93 20.49 8.12
C THR A 358 -0.15 21.49 8.49
N LYS A 359 -0.11 22.05 9.72
CA LYS A 359 -1.17 22.88 10.30
C LYS A 359 -0.85 24.38 10.38
N GLY A 360 0.43 24.77 10.28
CA GLY A 360 0.85 26.16 10.44
C GLY A 360 0.37 27.04 9.29
N ASP A 361 0.09 28.32 9.61
CA ASP A 361 -0.22 29.31 8.59
C ASP A 361 0.95 29.50 7.61
N SER A 362 0.67 29.97 6.40
CA SER A 362 1.67 30.17 5.34
C SER A 362 2.78 31.18 5.68
N ASN A 363 2.64 31.93 6.78
CA ASN A 363 3.66 32.87 7.29
C ASN A 363 4.53 32.26 8.41
N THR A 364 4.23 31.06 8.88
CA THR A 364 5.09 30.35 9.84
C THR A 364 6.28 29.71 9.13
N LYS A 365 7.30 29.29 9.89
CA LYS A 365 8.52 28.72 9.30
C LYS A 365 8.22 27.54 8.37
N TRP A 366 7.52 26.54 8.85
CA TRP A 366 7.25 25.33 8.07
C TRP A 366 5.98 25.42 7.24
N GLY A 367 4.98 26.19 7.66
CA GLY A 367 3.81 26.50 6.83
C GLY A 367 4.18 27.25 5.55
N SER A 368 5.22 28.13 5.57
CA SER A 368 5.72 28.78 4.37
C SER A 368 6.38 27.81 3.39
N VAL A 369 7.03 26.76 3.89
CA VAL A 369 7.60 25.68 3.04
C VAL A 369 6.48 24.91 2.34
N ARG A 370 5.42 24.51 3.05
CA ARG A 370 4.23 23.90 2.45
C ARG A 370 3.63 24.79 1.37
N ALA A 371 3.45 26.09 1.68
CA ALA A 371 2.89 27.05 0.73
C ALA A 371 3.74 27.19 -0.55
N ALA A 372 5.07 27.15 -0.41
CA ALA A 372 6.00 27.18 -1.55
C ALA A 372 5.92 25.90 -2.41
N LEU A 373 5.48 24.78 -1.85
CA LEU A 373 5.20 23.54 -2.58
C LEU A 373 3.83 23.57 -3.30
N GLY A 374 3.07 24.67 -3.19
CA GLY A 374 1.82 24.86 -3.91
C GLY A 374 0.56 24.70 -3.05
N HIS A 375 0.69 24.43 -1.75
CA HIS A 375 -0.45 24.26 -0.83
C HIS A 375 -0.42 25.29 0.31
N PRO A 376 -0.91 26.52 0.11
CA PRO A 376 -0.88 27.56 1.13
C PRO A 376 -1.77 27.30 2.34
N GLU A 377 -2.89 26.58 2.15
CA GLU A 377 -3.84 26.27 3.21
C GLU A 377 -3.33 25.11 4.08
N PRO A 378 -3.59 25.10 5.40
CA PRO A 378 -3.29 23.97 6.27
C PRO A 378 -4.06 22.69 5.89
N PHE A 379 -3.41 21.53 6.05
CA PHE A 379 -4.10 20.24 6.00
C PHE A 379 -4.80 19.93 7.33
N ASP A 380 -5.84 19.11 7.30
CA ASP A 380 -6.65 18.78 8.48
C ASP A 380 -6.04 17.61 9.29
N LEU A 381 -4.88 17.83 9.89
CA LEU A 381 -4.23 16.84 10.76
C LEU A 381 -4.86 16.87 12.16
N ARG A 382 -5.57 15.80 12.52
CA ARG A 382 -6.24 15.64 13.82
C ARG A 382 -5.62 14.54 14.67
N TYR A 383 -4.87 13.62 14.07
CA TYR A 383 -4.34 12.43 14.70
C TYR A 383 -2.86 12.24 14.37
N VAL A 384 -2.08 11.87 15.36
CA VAL A 384 -0.69 11.43 15.19
C VAL A 384 -0.44 10.16 16.00
N ALA A 385 0.36 9.25 15.47
CA ALA A 385 0.76 8.01 16.12
C ALA A 385 2.26 8.04 16.45
N VAL A 386 2.60 7.70 17.68
CA VAL A 386 3.97 7.77 18.21
C VAL A 386 4.64 6.41 18.10
N GLY A 387 5.45 6.23 17.02
CA GLY A 387 6.12 4.97 16.74
C GLY A 387 5.20 3.91 16.13
N ASN A 388 5.74 2.73 15.88
CA ASN A 388 5.05 1.55 15.38
C ASN A 388 5.64 0.31 16.04
N GLU A 389 4.83 -0.62 16.54
CA GLU A 389 5.18 -1.94 17.10
C GLU A 389 6.37 -1.99 18.11
N ASP A 390 6.78 -0.86 18.63
CA ASP A 390 7.97 -0.68 19.48
C ASP A 390 7.66 -0.48 20.98
N CYS A 391 6.41 -0.70 21.39
CA CYS A 391 5.95 -0.54 22.80
C CYS A 391 6.81 -1.29 23.82
N ASN A 392 7.36 -2.44 23.46
CA ASN A 392 8.15 -3.29 24.35
C ASN A 392 9.64 -2.88 24.42
N LYS A 393 10.05 -1.85 23.68
CA LYS A 393 11.43 -1.37 23.68
C LYS A 393 11.75 -0.58 24.96
N PRO A 394 12.95 -0.72 25.51
CA PRO A 394 13.34 -0.10 26.80
C PRO A 394 13.12 1.42 26.87
N ASN A 395 13.35 2.15 25.78
CA ASN A 395 13.20 3.60 25.77
C ASN A 395 11.81 4.09 25.34
N TYR A 396 10.89 3.19 24.96
CA TYR A 396 9.58 3.57 24.42
C TYR A 396 8.82 4.52 25.35
N LEU A 397 8.54 4.09 26.58
CA LEU A 397 7.75 4.88 27.54
C LEU A 397 8.35 6.28 27.77
N GLY A 398 9.66 6.33 27.97
CA GLY A 398 10.37 7.59 28.19
C GLY A 398 10.29 8.54 27.00
N ASN A 399 10.52 8.00 25.79
CA ASN A 399 10.44 8.74 24.53
C ASN A 399 9.00 9.19 24.28
N TYR A 400 8.03 8.27 24.37
CA TYR A 400 6.60 8.55 24.20
C TYR A 400 6.16 9.75 25.06
N LEU A 401 6.48 9.76 26.34
CA LEU A 401 6.08 10.83 27.26
C LEU A 401 6.68 12.20 26.86
N LYS A 402 7.88 12.22 26.26
CA LYS A 402 8.48 13.46 25.72
C LYS A 402 7.70 14.00 24.53
N PHE A 403 7.32 13.12 23.58
CA PHE A 403 6.47 13.50 22.45
C PHE A 403 5.08 13.92 22.93
N TYR A 404 4.45 13.12 23.78
CA TYR A 404 3.12 13.40 24.32
C TYR A 404 3.05 14.78 24.95
N THR A 405 4.00 15.10 25.86
CA THR A 405 4.03 16.38 26.56
C THR A 405 4.21 17.53 25.58
N ALA A 406 5.19 17.44 24.67
CA ALA A 406 5.49 18.52 23.74
C ALA A 406 4.35 18.78 22.74
N ILE A 407 3.73 17.72 22.22
CA ILE A 407 2.59 17.85 21.30
C ILE A 407 1.39 18.43 22.04
N ARG A 408 1.11 17.94 23.25
CA ARG A 408 -0.03 18.39 24.05
C ARG A 408 0.08 19.86 24.47
N GLU A 409 1.32 20.34 24.71
CA GLU A 409 1.59 21.74 25.01
C GLU A 409 1.44 22.65 23.78
N ALA A 410 1.91 22.20 22.62
CA ALA A 410 1.92 23.01 21.40
C ALA A 410 0.61 22.93 20.60
N TYR A 411 -0.03 21.75 20.59
CA TYR A 411 -1.21 21.42 19.77
C TYR A 411 -2.22 20.59 20.60
N PRO A 412 -2.90 21.16 21.58
CA PRO A 412 -3.76 20.43 22.51
C PRO A 412 -4.95 19.72 21.85
N GLU A 413 -5.34 20.15 20.64
CA GLU A 413 -6.44 19.57 19.87
C GLU A 413 -6.06 18.29 19.15
N ILE A 414 -4.77 18.02 18.93
CA ILE A 414 -4.32 16.80 18.26
C ILE A 414 -4.51 15.59 19.17
N LYS A 415 -5.12 14.55 18.65
CA LYS A 415 -5.25 13.27 19.32
C LYS A 415 -3.99 12.43 19.13
N ILE A 416 -3.46 11.89 20.21
CA ILE A 416 -2.21 11.14 20.24
C ILE A 416 -2.51 9.66 20.42
N ILE A 417 -1.97 8.84 19.52
CA ILE A 417 -2.12 7.39 19.49
C ILE A 417 -0.84 6.76 20.06
N SER A 418 -1.01 5.91 21.08
CA SER A 418 0.08 5.06 21.58
C SER A 418 0.12 3.75 20.80
N ASN A 419 1.30 3.25 20.46
CA ASN A 419 1.42 1.95 19.79
C ASN A 419 1.42 0.74 20.74
N CYS A 420 1.06 0.95 22.01
CA CYS A 420 0.86 -0.12 22.97
C CYS A 420 -0.58 -0.66 22.93
N ASP A 421 -0.73 -1.97 22.87
CA ASP A 421 -2.04 -2.63 22.92
C ASP A 421 -2.66 -2.55 24.32
N ALA A 422 -3.76 -1.83 24.46
CA ALA A 422 -4.55 -1.76 25.70
C ALA A 422 -5.79 -2.66 25.69
N SER A 423 -5.92 -3.55 24.72
CA SER A 423 -7.07 -4.46 24.64
C SER A 423 -7.16 -5.45 25.80
N SER A 424 -6.04 -5.79 26.42
CA SER A 424 -5.96 -6.75 27.54
C SER A 424 -5.60 -6.10 28.86
N HIS A 425 -4.79 -5.05 28.86
CA HIS A 425 -4.32 -4.33 30.06
C HIS A 425 -4.38 -2.83 29.83
N ALA A 426 -4.67 -2.05 30.88
CA ALA A 426 -4.65 -0.60 30.76
C ALA A 426 -3.24 -0.09 30.45
N LEU A 427 -3.14 1.02 29.69
CA LEU A 427 -1.86 1.72 29.48
C LEU A 427 -1.35 2.28 30.84
N ASP A 428 -0.05 2.31 31.00
CA ASP A 428 0.65 2.96 32.13
C ASP A 428 0.99 4.44 31.83
N HIS A 429 0.55 4.95 30.70
CA HIS A 429 0.76 6.32 30.22
C HIS A 429 -0.51 6.87 29.54
N PRO A 430 -0.64 8.21 29.45
CA PRO A 430 -1.81 8.83 28.82
C PRO A 430 -1.78 8.69 27.29
N ALA A 431 -2.93 8.42 26.68
CA ALA A 431 -3.15 8.45 25.25
C ALA A 431 -4.62 8.76 24.95
N ASP A 432 -4.93 9.26 23.74
CA ASP A 432 -6.33 9.42 23.27
C ASP A 432 -6.84 8.13 22.65
N LEU A 433 -5.98 7.42 21.91
CA LEU A 433 -6.23 6.11 21.33
C LEU A 433 -5.04 5.18 21.61
N TYR A 434 -5.29 3.88 21.54
CA TYR A 434 -4.25 2.88 21.54
C TYR A 434 -4.28 2.05 20.28
N ASP A 435 -3.13 1.59 19.85
CA ASP A 435 -2.95 0.79 18.65
C ASP A 435 -3.19 -0.70 18.91
N PHE A 436 -3.81 -1.38 17.95
CA PHE A 436 -4.04 -2.83 17.99
C PHE A 436 -3.77 -3.44 16.64
N HIS A 437 -2.81 -4.36 16.58
CA HIS A 437 -2.46 -5.11 15.39
C HIS A 437 -2.84 -6.59 15.52
N ILE A 438 -3.34 -7.19 14.45
CA ILE A 438 -3.59 -8.63 14.40
C ILE A 438 -3.34 -9.22 13.02
N TYR A 439 -2.36 -10.12 12.97
CA TYR A 439 -2.05 -10.98 11.84
C TYR A 439 -2.13 -12.44 12.30
N SER A 440 -3.12 -13.19 11.85
CA SER A 440 -3.36 -14.54 12.33
C SER A 440 -4.14 -15.40 11.32
N ASN A 441 -4.46 -16.63 11.70
CA ASN A 441 -5.35 -17.50 10.92
C ASN A 441 -6.80 -16.97 10.95
N ALA A 442 -7.63 -17.46 10.03
CA ALA A 442 -9.01 -17.03 9.84
C ALA A 442 -9.86 -17.06 11.13
N ASN A 443 -9.77 -18.14 11.91
CA ASN A 443 -10.56 -18.26 13.15
C ASN A 443 -10.13 -17.22 14.18
N SER A 444 -8.82 -17.05 14.38
CA SER A 444 -8.28 -16.11 15.35
C SER A 444 -8.61 -14.65 15.00
N VAL A 445 -8.58 -14.27 13.72
CA VAL A 445 -8.97 -12.93 13.28
C VAL A 445 -10.46 -12.72 13.50
N SER A 446 -11.30 -13.65 13.05
CA SER A 446 -12.76 -13.55 13.25
C SER A 446 -13.15 -13.41 14.73
N ASP A 447 -12.51 -14.16 15.63
CA ASP A 447 -12.80 -14.16 17.05
C ASP A 447 -12.18 -12.94 17.79
N ALA A 448 -11.24 -12.22 17.19
CA ALA A 448 -10.50 -11.13 17.86
C ALA A 448 -11.38 -9.97 18.30
N ALA A 449 -12.52 -9.73 17.66
CA ALA A 449 -13.47 -8.71 18.05
C ALA A 449 -14.05 -8.93 19.48
N GLN A 450 -14.03 -10.17 19.99
CA GLN A 450 -14.46 -10.50 21.35
C GLN A 450 -13.61 -9.79 22.41
N ARG A 451 -12.38 -9.39 22.09
CA ARG A 451 -11.53 -8.62 23.00
C ARG A 451 -12.12 -7.26 23.38
N PHE A 452 -13.03 -6.75 22.58
CA PHE A 452 -13.67 -5.45 22.78
C PHE A 452 -15.08 -5.57 23.38
N GLU A 453 -15.60 -6.78 23.55
CA GLU A 453 -16.93 -7.03 24.15
C GLU A 453 -17.00 -6.56 25.60
N GLY A 454 -18.13 -5.96 25.96
CA GLY A 454 -18.41 -5.50 27.32
C GLY A 454 -17.54 -4.33 27.80
N LYS A 455 -16.65 -3.80 26.96
CA LYS A 455 -15.91 -2.59 27.26
C LYS A 455 -16.83 -1.40 27.02
N SER A 456 -17.27 -0.78 28.10
CA SER A 456 -17.99 0.51 28.05
C SER A 456 -16.98 1.61 27.73
N ASP A 457 -17.44 2.78 27.24
CA ASP A 457 -16.77 4.07 27.03
C ASP A 457 -15.40 4.27 27.72
N SER A 458 -14.62 3.21 27.87
CA SER A 458 -13.29 3.24 28.41
C SER A 458 -12.38 4.01 27.46
N ARG A 459 -11.89 5.14 27.88
CA ARG A 459 -10.82 5.84 27.18
C ARG A 459 -9.48 5.29 27.67
N PRO A 460 -8.52 5.12 26.76
CA PRO A 460 -8.53 5.35 25.31
C PRO A 460 -9.30 4.26 24.52
N LYS A 461 -9.89 4.64 23.36
CA LYS A 461 -10.47 3.70 22.42
C LYS A 461 -9.40 3.04 21.56
N ALA A 462 -9.73 1.89 20.96
CA ALA A 462 -8.83 1.20 20.04
C ALA A 462 -8.79 1.86 18.66
N PHE A 463 -7.60 1.92 18.11
CA PHE A 463 -7.33 2.00 16.69
C PHE A 463 -6.82 0.63 16.23
N VAL A 464 -7.63 -0.14 15.52
CA VAL A 464 -7.24 -1.40 14.89
C VAL A 464 -6.51 -1.05 13.61
N SER A 465 -5.28 -0.59 13.72
CA SER A 465 -4.57 0.05 12.64
C SER A 465 -4.02 -0.92 11.60
N GLU A 466 -3.82 -2.18 11.99
CA GLU A 466 -3.38 -3.23 11.08
C GLU A 466 -4.07 -4.56 11.39
N TYR A 467 -4.77 -5.11 10.41
CA TYR A 467 -5.33 -6.46 10.51
C TYR A 467 -5.32 -7.16 9.16
N ALA A 468 -5.03 -8.44 9.17
CA ALA A 468 -5.27 -9.37 8.05
C ALA A 468 -5.29 -10.82 8.53
N VAL A 469 -5.99 -11.67 7.81
CA VAL A 469 -5.77 -13.12 7.88
C VAL A 469 -4.48 -13.44 7.15
N THR A 470 -3.60 -14.26 7.75
CA THR A 470 -2.29 -14.61 7.19
C THR A 470 -2.08 -16.13 7.11
N GLY A 471 -0.95 -16.54 6.52
CA GLY A 471 -0.56 -17.94 6.38
C GLY A 471 -1.41 -18.71 5.37
N SER A 472 -1.56 -20.00 5.59
CA SER A 472 -2.24 -20.91 4.64
C SER A 472 -3.72 -20.60 4.40
N ASN A 473 -4.39 -19.89 5.31
CA ASN A 473 -5.78 -19.46 5.12
C ASN A 473 -5.90 -18.27 4.17
N ALA A 474 -4.87 -17.49 4.06
CA ALA A 474 -4.87 -16.28 3.25
C ALA A 474 -4.38 -16.50 1.82
N GLY A 475 -3.36 -17.36 1.60
CA GLY A 475 -2.70 -17.46 0.31
C GLY A 475 -2.21 -16.08 -0.15
N ASN A 476 -2.56 -15.69 -1.38
CA ASN A 476 -2.39 -14.33 -1.90
C ASN A 476 -3.68 -13.48 -1.80
N GLY A 477 -4.69 -13.95 -1.11
CA GLY A 477 -5.99 -13.30 -0.91
C GLY A 477 -7.15 -14.24 -1.24
N THR A 478 -7.46 -15.17 -0.32
CA THR A 478 -8.57 -16.14 -0.48
C THR A 478 -9.90 -15.56 -0.04
N LEU A 479 -11.01 -16.14 -0.50
CA LEU A 479 -12.33 -15.80 0.02
C LEU A 479 -12.46 -16.14 1.52
N LEU A 480 -11.80 -17.21 2.01
CA LEU A 480 -11.80 -17.56 3.43
C LEU A 480 -11.24 -16.41 4.29
N ALA A 481 -10.15 -15.78 3.83
CA ALA A 481 -9.58 -14.61 4.49
C ALA A 481 -10.60 -13.46 4.53
N GLY A 482 -11.17 -13.11 3.38
CA GLY A 482 -12.18 -12.04 3.29
C GLY A 482 -13.41 -12.31 4.16
N LEU A 483 -13.89 -13.55 4.27
CA LEU A 483 -15.02 -13.91 5.15
C LEU A 483 -14.66 -13.71 6.63
N ALA A 484 -13.49 -14.17 7.06
CA ALA A 484 -13.05 -14.04 8.46
C ALA A 484 -12.85 -12.57 8.84
N GLU A 485 -12.25 -11.78 7.96
CA GLU A 485 -12.06 -10.33 8.11
C GLU A 485 -13.40 -9.59 8.13
N ALA A 486 -14.37 -9.97 7.26
CA ALA A 486 -15.73 -9.41 7.31
C ALA A 486 -16.43 -9.71 8.64
N GLY A 487 -16.27 -10.92 9.17
CA GLY A 487 -16.76 -11.28 10.50
C GLY A 487 -16.13 -10.44 11.61
N PHE A 488 -14.83 -10.20 11.51
CA PHE A 488 -14.11 -9.31 12.41
C PHE A 488 -14.65 -7.88 12.34
N LEU A 489 -14.83 -7.31 11.14
CA LEU A 489 -15.36 -5.95 10.97
C LEU A 489 -16.79 -5.80 11.50
N ILE A 490 -17.66 -6.81 11.34
CA ILE A 490 -18.99 -6.85 11.99
C ILE A 490 -18.83 -6.77 13.51
N GLY A 491 -17.87 -7.51 14.05
CA GLY A 491 -17.55 -7.47 15.47
C GLY A 491 -17.02 -6.11 15.94
N LEU A 492 -16.21 -5.43 15.15
CA LEU A 492 -15.76 -4.06 15.45
C LEU A 492 -16.93 -3.07 15.45
N GLU A 493 -17.83 -3.14 14.45
CA GLU A 493 -19.04 -2.31 14.43
C GLU A 493 -19.91 -2.50 15.67
N THR A 494 -20.14 -3.75 16.07
CA THR A 494 -20.97 -4.05 17.25
C THR A 494 -20.36 -3.54 18.55
N ASN A 495 -19.03 -3.34 18.56
CA ASN A 495 -18.26 -2.78 19.66
C ASN A 495 -17.77 -1.34 19.41
N SER A 496 -18.45 -0.57 18.57
CA SER A 496 -18.06 0.79 18.14
C SER A 496 -17.87 1.79 19.29
N GLN A 497 -18.42 1.51 20.49
CA GLN A 497 -18.15 2.29 21.68
C GLN A 497 -16.70 2.16 22.20
N ALA A 498 -16.02 1.06 21.90
CA ALA A 498 -14.63 0.79 22.30
C ALA A 498 -13.62 0.97 21.15
N ILE A 499 -14.11 1.13 19.91
CA ILE A 499 -13.31 1.25 18.70
C ILE A 499 -13.51 2.65 18.11
N GLU A 500 -12.45 3.30 17.68
CA GLU A 500 -12.52 4.58 16.95
C GLU A 500 -12.21 4.39 15.47
N MET A 501 -11.21 3.56 15.13
CA MET A 501 -10.67 3.40 13.78
C MET A 501 -10.29 1.96 13.51
N ALA A 502 -10.37 1.55 12.22
CA ALA A 502 -9.82 0.28 11.73
C ALA A 502 -9.35 0.40 10.28
N SER A 503 -8.21 -0.23 9.94
CA SER A 503 -7.67 -0.30 8.58
C SER A 503 -7.01 -1.65 8.30
N TYR A 504 -7.26 -2.17 7.10
CA TYR A 504 -6.63 -3.39 6.59
C TYR A 504 -5.17 -3.14 6.18
N ALA A 505 -4.30 -4.10 6.39
CA ALA A 505 -2.88 -3.98 6.06
C ALA A 505 -2.29 -5.32 5.55
N PRO A 506 -1.40 -5.28 4.52
CA PRO A 506 -1.07 -4.13 3.65
C PRO A 506 -2.12 -3.84 2.57
N LEU A 507 -2.16 -2.60 2.11
CA LEU A 507 -3.17 -2.14 1.14
C LEU A 507 -2.84 -2.56 -0.30
N LEU A 508 -1.58 -2.40 -0.73
CA LEU A 508 -1.14 -2.45 -2.11
C LEU A 508 0.06 -3.39 -2.29
N VAL A 509 0.10 -4.15 -3.39
CA VAL A 509 1.25 -4.98 -3.75
C VAL A 509 1.51 -4.98 -5.25
N ASN A 510 2.76 -4.68 -5.64
CA ASN A 510 3.24 -4.99 -6.97
C ASN A 510 3.51 -6.49 -7.07
N SER A 511 2.80 -7.18 -7.97
CA SER A 511 2.85 -8.65 -8.11
C SER A 511 4.25 -9.19 -8.46
N ASN A 512 5.13 -8.33 -9.00
CA ASN A 512 6.48 -8.71 -9.41
C ASN A 512 7.46 -8.81 -8.23
N ASN A 513 7.16 -8.16 -7.09
CA ASN A 513 8.02 -8.21 -5.90
C ASN A 513 7.21 -8.16 -4.60
N ARG A 514 6.64 -9.30 -4.22
CA ARG A 514 5.94 -9.45 -2.95
C ARG A 514 6.93 -9.69 -1.82
N ARG A 515 6.88 -8.85 -0.80
CA ARG A 515 7.61 -9.01 0.46
C ARG A 515 6.70 -9.54 1.57
N TRP A 516 5.40 -9.29 1.43
CA TRP A 516 4.36 -9.71 2.36
C TRP A 516 3.10 -10.16 1.61
N SER A 517 2.32 -11.05 2.20
CA SER A 517 0.99 -11.51 1.73
C SER A 517 0.09 -11.82 2.92
N PRO A 518 -1.24 -11.64 2.79
CA PRO A 518 -1.96 -11.14 1.62
C PRO A 518 -2.01 -9.61 1.55
N ASP A 519 -2.61 -9.07 0.48
CA ASP A 519 -2.77 -7.64 0.23
C ASP A 519 -4.18 -7.37 -0.31
N ALA A 520 -4.70 -6.15 -0.12
CA ALA A 520 -6.04 -5.82 -0.61
C ALA A 520 -6.08 -5.61 -2.12
N ILE A 521 -5.12 -4.86 -2.67
CA ILE A 521 -5.03 -4.48 -4.09
C ILE A 521 -3.74 -5.02 -4.68
N VAL A 522 -3.85 -5.83 -5.71
CA VAL A 522 -2.72 -6.39 -6.46
C VAL A 522 -2.61 -5.68 -7.81
N PHE A 523 -1.40 -5.26 -8.16
CA PHE A 523 -1.16 -4.54 -9.40
C PHE A 523 0.18 -4.91 -10.05
N ASN A 524 0.34 -4.50 -11.31
CA ASN A 524 1.59 -4.45 -12.05
C ASN A 524 1.74 -3.09 -12.76
N SER A 525 2.56 -2.97 -13.78
CA SER A 525 2.77 -1.71 -14.47
C SER A 525 1.54 -1.20 -15.24
N TYR A 526 0.53 -2.03 -15.56
CA TYR A 526 -0.56 -1.68 -16.47
C TYR A 526 -1.96 -2.15 -16.06
N GLU A 527 -2.09 -3.00 -15.06
CA GLU A 527 -3.40 -3.52 -14.60
C GLU A 527 -3.41 -3.77 -13.09
N SER A 528 -4.61 -3.80 -12.50
CA SER A 528 -4.82 -4.02 -11.08
C SER A 528 -6.10 -4.81 -10.82
N TYR A 529 -6.18 -5.49 -9.68
CA TYR A 529 -7.40 -6.13 -9.21
C TYR A 529 -7.50 -6.11 -7.68
N GLY A 530 -8.73 -6.17 -7.17
CA GLY A 530 -9.01 -6.35 -5.74
C GLY A 530 -9.08 -7.81 -5.35
N THR A 531 -8.45 -8.18 -4.25
CA THR A 531 -8.63 -9.49 -3.59
C THR A 531 -10.01 -9.56 -2.92
N PRO A 532 -10.49 -10.72 -2.46
CA PRO A 532 -11.69 -10.80 -1.63
C PRO A 532 -11.66 -9.87 -0.41
N SER A 533 -10.48 -9.65 0.21
CA SER A 533 -10.30 -8.70 1.32
C SER A 533 -10.55 -7.24 0.89
N TYR A 534 -10.25 -6.86 -0.35
CA TYR A 534 -10.62 -5.56 -0.91
C TYR A 534 -12.14 -5.44 -1.09
N TRP A 535 -12.76 -6.45 -1.72
CA TRP A 535 -14.18 -6.41 -2.02
C TRP A 535 -15.05 -6.46 -0.76
N MET A 536 -14.62 -7.19 0.28
CA MET A 536 -15.37 -7.23 1.54
C MET A 536 -15.37 -5.87 2.26
N GLN A 537 -14.28 -5.09 2.19
CA GLN A 537 -14.22 -3.77 2.80
C GLN A 537 -15.29 -2.83 2.21
N GLN A 538 -15.65 -2.98 0.95
CA GLN A 538 -16.71 -2.17 0.32
C GLN A 538 -18.09 -2.37 0.95
N PHE A 539 -18.34 -3.48 1.66
CA PHE A 539 -19.59 -3.64 2.40
C PHE A 539 -19.68 -2.75 3.65
N PHE A 540 -18.57 -2.13 4.06
CA PHE A 540 -18.48 -1.33 5.28
C PHE A 540 -18.36 0.18 5.03
N ILE A 541 -18.35 0.63 3.78
CA ILE A 541 -18.17 2.03 3.40
C ILE A 541 -19.20 2.94 4.08
N GLU A 542 -20.47 2.53 4.14
CA GLU A 542 -21.56 3.32 4.71
C GLU A 542 -21.64 3.23 6.24
N SER A 543 -20.71 2.52 6.87
CA SER A 543 -20.69 2.39 8.34
C SER A 543 -20.13 3.63 9.03
N ASN A 544 -19.26 4.39 8.33
CA ASN A 544 -18.70 5.63 8.88
C ASN A 544 -19.79 6.65 9.21
N GLY A 545 -19.93 6.98 10.51
CA GLY A 545 -20.97 7.91 10.99
C GLY A 545 -22.40 7.37 11.00
N ALA A 546 -22.60 6.08 10.71
CA ALA A 546 -23.91 5.44 10.73
C ALA A 546 -24.42 5.17 12.15
N LEU A 547 -25.67 4.76 12.26
CA LEU A 547 -26.29 4.26 13.48
C LEU A 547 -26.34 2.75 13.47
N LEU A 548 -25.62 2.10 14.37
CA LEU A 548 -25.70 0.67 14.61
C LEU A 548 -27.04 0.33 15.28
N LEU A 549 -27.78 -0.59 14.71
CA LEU A 549 -29.05 -1.07 15.23
C LEU A 549 -28.84 -2.26 16.18
N HIS A 550 -29.71 -2.35 17.18
CA HIS A 550 -29.73 -3.54 18.03
C HIS A 550 -30.24 -4.73 17.20
N SER A 551 -29.40 -5.75 17.04
CA SER A 551 -29.72 -6.98 16.31
C SER A 551 -29.45 -8.21 17.16
N THR A 552 -30.33 -9.22 17.05
CA THR A 552 -30.20 -10.51 17.73
C THR A 552 -30.32 -11.63 16.69
N LEU A 553 -29.38 -12.55 16.76
CA LEU A 553 -29.31 -13.70 15.86
C LEU A 553 -29.70 -14.96 16.62
N GLU A 554 -30.81 -15.60 16.23
CA GLU A 554 -31.24 -16.88 16.78
C GLU A 554 -30.94 -18.00 15.78
N SER A 555 -30.05 -18.90 16.15
CA SER A 555 -29.63 -20.01 15.33
C SER A 555 -29.31 -21.24 16.16
N ASN A 556 -29.69 -22.41 15.67
CA ASN A 556 -29.18 -23.68 16.19
C ASN A 556 -27.70 -23.92 15.82
N ALA A 557 -27.12 -23.02 15.01
CA ALA A 557 -25.74 -23.02 14.52
C ALA A 557 -25.04 -21.66 14.87
N ALA A 558 -25.10 -21.23 16.10
CA ALA A 558 -24.77 -19.90 16.61
C ALA A 558 -23.37 -19.36 16.30
N ARG A 559 -22.47 -20.17 15.76
CA ARG A 559 -21.10 -19.74 15.41
C ARG A 559 -20.84 -19.58 13.91
N ASP A 560 -21.75 -20.06 13.05
CA ASP A 560 -21.51 -20.09 11.60
C ASP A 560 -21.98 -18.79 10.90
N VAL A 561 -22.81 -17.99 11.55
CA VAL A 561 -23.37 -16.75 10.98
C VAL A 561 -23.17 -15.59 11.93
N VAL A 562 -22.64 -14.48 11.43
CA VAL A 562 -22.57 -13.21 12.13
C VAL A 562 -23.25 -12.14 11.31
N ALA A 563 -23.88 -11.16 11.96
CA ALA A 563 -24.61 -10.09 11.28
C ALA A 563 -24.57 -8.78 12.04
N SER A 564 -24.62 -7.68 11.30
CA SER A 564 -24.87 -6.33 11.81
C SER A 564 -25.92 -5.62 10.95
N ALA A 565 -26.57 -4.63 11.51
CA ALA A 565 -27.50 -3.78 10.79
C ALA A 565 -27.26 -2.30 11.15
N ILE A 566 -27.28 -1.44 10.15
CA ILE A 566 -27.04 0.01 10.32
C ILE A 566 -28.12 0.81 9.60
N ILE A 567 -28.37 2.02 10.09
CA ILE A 567 -29.02 3.08 9.33
C ILE A 567 -27.98 4.13 8.99
N TRP A 568 -27.88 4.45 7.70
CA TRP A 568 -26.99 5.49 7.20
C TRP A 568 -27.75 6.46 6.29
N LYS A 569 -27.16 7.64 6.03
CA LYS A 569 -27.72 8.66 5.15
C LYS A 569 -26.86 8.82 3.92
N ASP A 570 -27.49 8.88 2.77
CA ASP A 570 -26.79 9.22 1.54
C ASP A 570 -26.55 10.74 1.43
N SER A 571 -25.90 11.16 0.34
CA SER A 571 -25.59 12.57 0.08
C SER A 571 -26.81 13.47 -0.11
N LYS A 572 -28.00 12.89 -0.32
CA LYS A 572 -29.28 13.60 -0.43
C LYS A 572 -30.01 13.71 0.91
N GLY A 573 -29.50 13.02 1.93
CA GLY A 573 -30.11 12.91 3.26
C GLY A 573 -31.14 11.80 3.38
N ASP A 574 -31.31 10.96 2.36
CA ASP A 574 -32.20 9.81 2.39
C ASP A 574 -31.63 8.72 3.31
N GLU A 575 -32.51 8.11 4.12
CA GLU A 575 -32.12 7.06 5.06
C GLU A 575 -32.23 5.69 4.46
N HIS A 576 -31.20 4.89 4.67
CA HIS A 576 -31.11 3.52 4.19
C HIS A 576 -30.83 2.55 5.34
N LEU A 577 -31.52 1.42 5.32
CA LEU A 577 -31.21 0.27 6.17
C LEU A 577 -30.27 -0.65 5.42
N LYS A 578 -29.07 -0.89 5.97
CA LYS A 578 -28.11 -1.87 5.43
C LYS A 578 -27.92 -2.98 6.45
N ILE A 579 -28.04 -4.23 5.97
CA ILE A 579 -27.85 -5.44 6.77
C ILE A 579 -26.66 -6.18 6.17
N LYS A 580 -25.65 -6.47 7.00
CA LYS A 580 -24.46 -7.23 6.64
C LYS A 580 -24.53 -8.60 7.30
N VAL A 581 -24.24 -9.64 6.54
CA VAL A 581 -24.26 -11.03 7.02
C VAL A 581 -23.06 -11.77 6.47
N VAL A 582 -22.35 -12.46 7.34
CA VAL A 582 -21.27 -13.38 6.99
C VAL A 582 -21.70 -14.78 7.40
N ASN A 583 -21.58 -15.73 6.48
CA ASN A 583 -21.86 -17.14 6.71
C ASN A 583 -20.60 -17.98 6.49
N PHE A 584 -20.06 -18.56 7.55
CA PHE A 584 -18.88 -19.42 7.53
C PHE A 584 -19.21 -20.90 7.27
N GLY A 585 -20.49 -21.24 7.27
CA GLY A 585 -20.97 -22.62 7.17
C GLY A 585 -21.59 -22.95 5.81
N SER A 586 -22.36 -24.04 5.80
CA SER A 586 -23.18 -24.41 4.63
C SER A 586 -24.34 -23.43 4.42
N ASP A 587 -25.02 -23.54 3.29
CA ASP A 587 -26.21 -22.77 2.94
C ASP A 587 -27.20 -22.65 4.08
N VAL A 588 -27.69 -21.44 4.33
CA VAL A 588 -28.69 -21.17 5.36
C VAL A 588 -29.86 -20.39 4.77
N LYS A 589 -31.05 -20.64 5.26
CA LYS A 589 -32.22 -19.79 5.04
C LYS A 589 -32.22 -18.70 6.11
N LEU A 590 -31.92 -17.47 5.71
CA LEU A 590 -31.96 -16.32 6.61
C LEU A 590 -33.37 -15.73 6.63
N GLN A 591 -34.00 -15.70 7.82
CA GLN A 591 -35.28 -15.03 8.07
C GLN A 591 -34.99 -13.72 8.80
N ILE A 592 -35.25 -12.58 8.15
CA ILE A 592 -34.99 -11.26 8.72
C ILE A 592 -36.31 -10.64 9.17
N SER A 593 -36.37 -10.22 10.42
CA SER A 593 -37.49 -9.49 11.01
C SER A 593 -37.03 -8.12 11.48
N VAL A 594 -37.65 -7.06 10.98
CA VAL A 594 -37.32 -5.67 11.37
C VAL A 594 -38.51 -5.08 12.12
N SER A 595 -38.27 -4.55 13.30
CA SER A 595 -39.24 -3.82 14.11
C SER A 595 -38.79 -2.36 14.33
N GLY A 596 -39.71 -1.52 14.79
CA GLY A 596 -39.37 -0.12 15.10
C GLY A 596 -39.29 0.83 13.90
N LEU A 597 -39.68 0.39 12.71
CA LEU A 597 -39.88 1.22 11.52
C LEU A 597 -41.37 1.39 11.25
N GLU A 598 -41.77 2.59 10.82
CA GLU A 598 -43.14 2.78 10.29
C GLU A 598 -43.22 2.17 8.88
N VAL A 599 -44.17 1.26 8.68
CA VAL A 599 -44.38 0.57 7.39
C VAL A 599 -44.62 1.56 6.24
N SER A 600 -45.23 2.69 6.51
CA SER A 600 -45.47 3.78 5.55
C SER A 600 -44.21 4.49 5.06
N SER A 601 -43.09 4.39 5.79
CA SER A 601 -41.81 4.98 5.43
C SER A 601 -40.91 4.07 4.60
N LEU A 602 -41.28 2.79 4.45
CA LEU A 602 -40.51 1.83 3.68
C LEU A 602 -40.90 1.84 2.20
N GLN A 603 -39.92 1.91 1.32
CA GLN A 603 -40.14 1.58 -0.08
C GLN A 603 -40.49 0.09 -0.20
N GLN A 604 -41.65 -0.21 -0.78
CA GLN A 604 -42.12 -1.60 -0.96
C GLN A 604 -41.25 -2.41 -1.94
N PHE A 605 -40.54 -1.73 -2.84
CA PHE A 605 -39.69 -2.34 -3.87
C PHE A 605 -38.41 -1.55 -4.03
N GLY A 606 -37.32 -2.21 -4.39
CA GLY A 606 -36.04 -1.55 -4.70
C GLY A 606 -34.90 -1.87 -3.72
N GLY A 607 -35.04 -2.90 -2.91
CA GLY A 607 -33.91 -3.43 -2.12
C GLY A 607 -32.81 -3.99 -3.03
N ILE A 608 -31.55 -3.70 -2.68
CA ILE A 608 -30.37 -4.22 -3.37
C ILE A 608 -29.77 -5.32 -2.48
N LYS A 609 -29.46 -6.47 -3.07
CA LYS A 609 -28.71 -7.54 -2.47
C LYS A 609 -27.36 -7.64 -3.20
N THR A 610 -26.26 -7.56 -2.46
CA THR A 610 -24.91 -7.79 -2.97
C THR A 610 -24.32 -8.97 -2.23
N GLU A 611 -23.70 -9.89 -2.96
CA GLU A 611 -23.08 -11.09 -2.39
C GLU A 611 -21.64 -11.21 -2.89
N LEU A 612 -20.73 -11.56 -1.98
CA LEU A 612 -19.38 -12.01 -2.28
C LEU A 612 -19.35 -13.52 -2.00
N THR A 613 -19.26 -14.32 -3.05
CA THR A 613 -19.32 -15.79 -2.96
C THR A 613 -18.35 -16.43 -3.94
N CYS A 614 -17.95 -17.67 -3.68
CA CYS A 614 -17.16 -18.47 -4.59
C CYS A 614 -17.49 -19.96 -4.44
N GLY A 615 -17.15 -20.77 -5.44
CA GLY A 615 -17.34 -22.22 -5.40
C GLY A 615 -16.41 -22.93 -4.41
N ASN A 616 -15.26 -22.33 -4.10
CA ASN A 616 -14.32 -22.84 -3.10
C ASN A 616 -13.79 -21.65 -2.28
N VAL A 617 -13.91 -21.71 -0.97
CA VAL A 617 -13.45 -20.64 -0.06
C VAL A 617 -11.95 -20.33 -0.16
N MET A 618 -11.15 -21.24 -0.73
CA MET A 618 -9.73 -21.03 -1.00
C MET A 618 -9.44 -20.42 -2.37
N ASP A 619 -10.46 -20.06 -3.14
CA ASP A 619 -10.26 -19.38 -4.43
C ASP A 619 -9.74 -17.96 -4.23
N GLU A 620 -8.88 -17.56 -5.15
CA GLU A 620 -8.23 -16.25 -5.22
C GLU A 620 -8.59 -15.52 -6.52
N ASN A 621 -8.66 -14.22 -6.48
CA ASN A 621 -8.71 -13.39 -7.68
C ASN A 621 -7.33 -13.33 -8.35
N SER A 622 -7.30 -13.02 -9.63
CA SER A 622 -6.06 -12.85 -10.41
C SER A 622 -6.27 -11.85 -11.55
N PHE A 623 -5.21 -11.45 -12.24
CA PHE A 623 -5.31 -10.60 -13.43
C PHE A 623 -6.20 -11.22 -14.53
N THR A 624 -6.18 -12.54 -14.69
CA THR A 624 -7.02 -13.24 -15.68
C THR A 624 -8.45 -13.50 -15.20
N THR A 625 -8.66 -13.52 -13.89
CA THR A 625 -9.96 -13.73 -13.25
C THR A 625 -10.13 -12.77 -12.07
N PRO A 626 -10.26 -11.46 -12.33
CA PRO A 626 -10.28 -10.45 -11.25
C PRO A 626 -11.55 -10.48 -10.39
N ASN A 627 -12.58 -11.19 -10.85
CA ASN A 627 -13.88 -11.35 -10.18
C ASN A 627 -14.30 -12.83 -10.17
N LYS A 628 -13.41 -13.70 -9.68
CA LYS A 628 -13.64 -15.14 -9.65
C LYS A 628 -14.78 -15.54 -8.70
#